data_9cea4eea771846dd05a75fa95561ab81
#
_entry.id   9cea4eea771846dd05a75fa95561ab81
#
_cell.length_a   1.000
_cell.length_b   1.000
_cell.length_c   1.000
_cell.angle_alpha   90.00
_cell.angle_beta   90.00
_cell.angle_gamma   90.00
#
_symmetry.space_group_name_H-M   'P 1'
#
loop_
_entity.id
_entity.type
_entity.pdbx_description
1 polymer ?
#
loop_
_entity_poly.entity_id
_entity_poly.type
_entity_poly.pdbx_seq_one_letter_code
_entity_poly.pdbx_strand_id
1 'polypeptide(L)'
;MPDISLLTLVMLCVAAAAAGWIDAVVGGGGLLLLPALLLGFPHHQPAYLLGTNKAVAIVGTSAAAVTYARKSPVDVRLAVRIGAAALAGSALGAFFAAGISSEVLRPVIMGVLLAVLAFVVLRPSFGTDAPATGPVTARRVAVAVGVAGLGIGFYDGLIGPGTGTFLVLALTAVLQLNLVQASATAKIVNVCTNFGALVMFAVQGTVLWSLAVLLAVFNLGGGWLGAHMALKKGSGFVRGVLVVTVVGLVAKLAYDQWL
;
A
#
# COMPACT_ATOMS: atom_id res chain seq x y z
N MET A 1 26.52 -5.44 3.26
CA MET A 1 25.26 -6.14 2.95
C MET A 1 25.26 -7.41 3.77
N PRO A 2 24.17 -7.82 4.40
CA PRO A 2 24.13 -9.15 5.00
C PRO A 2 24.44 -10.19 3.93
N ASP A 3 25.06 -11.32 4.34
CA ASP A 3 25.43 -12.42 3.45
C ASP A 3 24.16 -13.14 2.96
N ILE A 4 23.55 -12.59 1.93
CA ILE A 4 22.40 -13.18 1.25
C ILE A 4 22.86 -13.85 -0.03
N SER A 5 22.24 -15.01 -0.34
CA SER A 5 22.52 -15.69 -1.60
C SER A 5 22.10 -14.82 -2.80
N LEU A 6 22.83 -14.94 -3.91
CA LEU A 6 22.48 -14.24 -5.16
C LEU A 6 21.03 -14.57 -5.59
N LEU A 7 20.60 -15.81 -5.39
CA LEU A 7 19.23 -16.24 -5.69
C LEU A 7 18.20 -15.47 -4.87
N THR A 8 18.40 -15.33 -3.55
CA THR A 8 17.51 -14.57 -2.67
C THR A 8 17.44 -13.10 -3.12
N LEU A 9 18.57 -12.50 -3.48
CA LEU A 9 18.62 -11.12 -3.95
C LEU A 9 17.82 -10.94 -5.24
N VAL A 10 17.98 -11.83 -6.22
CA VAL A 10 17.21 -11.81 -7.47
C VAL A 10 15.71 -11.97 -7.20
N MET A 11 15.32 -12.90 -6.33
CA MET A 11 13.92 -13.09 -5.95
C MET A 11 13.33 -11.83 -5.29
N LEU A 12 14.09 -11.14 -4.43
CA LEU A 12 13.66 -9.88 -3.82
C LEU A 12 13.52 -8.76 -4.85
N CYS A 13 14.40 -8.68 -5.83
CA CYS A 13 14.28 -7.70 -6.93
C CYS A 13 13.01 -7.95 -7.76
N VAL A 14 12.72 -9.21 -8.11
CA VAL A 14 11.50 -9.60 -8.81
C VAL A 14 10.26 -9.29 -7.96
N ALA A 15 10.31 -9.64 -6.67
CA ALA A 15 9.23 -9.33 -5.73
C ALA A 15 9.01 -7.81 -5.61
N ALA A 16 10.07 -7.00 -5.58
CA ALA A 16 9.98 -5.55 -5.53
C ALA A 16 9.34 -4.97 -6.80
N ALA A 17 9.71 -5.47 -7.99
CA ALA A 17 9.08 -5.06 -9.26
C ALA A 17 7.59 -5.43 -9.29
N ALA A 18 7.25 -6.66 -8.95
CA ALA A 18 5.87 -7.13 -8.87
C ALA A 18 5.06 -6.36 -7.82
N ALA A 19 5.66 -6.09 -6.66
CA ALA A 19 5.04 -5.30 -5.59
C ALA A 19 4.75 -3.87 -6.06
N GLY A 20 5.67 -3.20 -6.74
CA GLY A 20 5.45 -1.89 -7.31
C GLY A 20 4.31 -1.89 -8.33
N TRP A 21 4.25 -2.90 -9.18
CA TRP A 21 3.19 -3.07 -10.18
C TRP A 21 1.83 -3.29 -9.51
N ILE A 22 1.72 -4.23 -8.55
CA ILE A 22 0.49 -4.49 -7.79
C ILE A 22 0.09 -3.22 -7.01
N ASP A 23 1.04 -2.56 -6.36
CA ASP A 23 0.76 -1.33 -5.62
C ASP A 23 0.16 -0.26 -6.53
N ALA A 24 0.75 -0.03 -7.69
CA ALA A 24 0.26 0.96 -8.64
C ALA A 24 -1.16 0.65 -9.15
N VAL A 25 -1.48 -0.62 -9.37
CA VAL A 25 -2.80 -1.05 -9.89
C VAL A 25 -3.86 -1.03 -8.80
N VAL A 26 -3.60 -1.62 -7.63
CA VAL A 26 -4.62 -1.88 -6.60
C VAL A 26 -4.24 -1.44 -5.18
N GLY A 27 -3.00 -0.98 -4.97
CA GLY A 27 -2.56 -0.50 -3.66
C GLY A 27 -2.11 -1.61 -2.70
N GLY A 28 -1.73 -2.76 -3.23
CA GLY A 28 -1.38 -3.95 -2.43
C GLY A 28 0.10 -4.34 -2.41
N GLY A 29 1.03 -3.46 -2.80
CA GLY A 29 2.46 -3.80 -2.95
C GLY A 29 3.12 -4.37 -1.70
N GLY A 30 2.81 -3.79 -0.55
CA GLY A 30 3.32 -4.28 0.73
C GLY A 30 2.90 -5.71 1.10
N LEU A 31 1.78 -6.18 0.53
CA LEU A 31 1.30 -7.56 0.70
C LEU A 31 2.24 -8.60 0.06
N LEU A 32 3.02 -8.20 -0.93
CA LEU A 32 3.99 -9.07 -1.59
C LEU A 32 5.41 -8.83 -1.08
N LEU A 33 5.83 -7.56 -0.98
CA LEU A 33 7.23 -7.25 -0.65
C LEU A 33 7.55 -7.53 0.82
N LEU A 34 6.64 -7.23 1.77
CA LEU A 34 6.93 -7.47 3.18
C LEU A 34 7.09 -8.95 3.51
N PRO A 35 6.21 -9.88 3.07
CA PRO A 35 6.47 -11.32 3.22
C PRO A 35 7.76 -11.77 2.56
N ALA A 36 8.09 -11.27 1.36
CA ALA A 36 9.35 -11.61 0.69
C ALA A 36 10.58 -11.17 1.51
N LEU A 37 10.52 -9.98 2.14
CA LEU A 37 11.57 -9.52 3.05
C LEU A 37 11.64 -10.38 4.32
N LEU A 38 10.49 -10.76 4.91
CA LEU A 38 10.44 -11.62 6.10
C LEU A 38 11.03 -13.00 5.84
N LEU A 39 10.81 -13.57 4.66
CA LEU A 39 11.39 -14.84 4.23
C LEU A 39 12.88 -14.73 3.91
N GLY A 40 13.27 -13.61 3.27
CA GLY A 40 14.68 -13.35 2.93
C GLY A 40 15.56 -13.01 4.13
N PHE A 41 14.96 -12.50 5.21
CA PHE A 41 15.67 -12.04 6.42
C PHE A 41 14.97 -12.52 7.70
N PRO A 42 14.89 -13.84 7.94
CA PRO A 42 14.10 -14.41 9.04
C PRO A 42 14.62 -14.00 10.45
N HIS A 43 15.88 -13.65 10.56
CA HIS A 43 16.53 -13.27 11.83
C HIS A 43 16.51 -11.76 12.11
N HIS A 44 16.05 -10.92 11.17
CA HIS A 44 15.94 -9.48 11.40
C HIS A 44 14.66 -9.14 12.16
N GLN A 45 14.76 -8.12 13.01
CA GLN A 45 13.59 -7.58 13.69
C GLN A 45 12.59 -7.03 12.66
N PRO A 46 11.28 -7.26 12.84
CA PRO A 46 10.25 -6.81 11.89
C PRO A 46 10.31 -5.31 11.56
N ALA A 47 10.70 -4.47 12.51
CA ALA A 47 10.83 -3.03 12.30
C ALA A 47 11.80 -2.68 11.16
N TYR A 48 12.94 -3.41 11.03
CA TYR A 48 13.87 -3.20 9.92
C TYR A 48 13.25 -3.53 8.56
N LEU A 49 12.44 -4.57 8.52
CA LEU A 49 11.81 -5.01 7.27
C LEU A 49 10.62 -4.10 6.90
N LEU A 50 9.88 -3.61 7.91
CA LEU A 50 8.84 -2.59 7.73
C LEU A 50 9.45 -1.28 7.20
N GLY A 51 10.51 -0.77 7.85
CA GLY A 51 11.17 0.47 7.42
C GLY A 51 11.77 0.34 6.01
N THR A 52 12.41 -0.79 5.71
CA THR A 52 12.94 -1.09 4.37
C THR A 52 11.83 -1.17 3.33
N ASN A 53 10.70 -1.83 3.64
CA ASN A 53 9.53 -1.87 2.77
C ASN A 53 8.99 -0.46 2.47
N LYS A 54 8.93 0.44 3.47
CA LYS A 54 8.50 1.83 3.27
C LYS A 54 9.45 2.61 2.36
N ALA A 55 10.77 2.44 2.55
CA ALA A 55 11.78 3.08 1.71
C ALA A 55 11.70 2.62 0.24
N VAL A 56 11.38 1.36 0.01
CA VAL A 56 11.15 0.81 -1.34
C VAL A 56 9.82 1.32 -1.91
N ALA A 57 8.75 1.17 -1.15
CA ALA A 57 7.39 1.45 -1.61
C ALA A 57 7.18 2.92 -1.98
N ILE A 58 7.78 3.87 -1.24
CA ILE A 58 7.61 5.29 -1.53
C ILE A 58 8.04 5.66 -2.96
N VAL A 59 9.06 4.99 -3.50
CA VAL A 59 9.60 5.29 -4.82
C VAL A 59 8.63 4.84 -5.92
N GLY A 60 8.15 3.60 -5.87
CA GLY A 60 7.17 3.10 -6.84
C GLY A 60 5.81 3.77 -6.70
N THR A 61 5.35 4.02 -5.46
CA THR A 61 4.10 4.72 -5.20
C THR A 61 4.17 6.17 -5.72
N SER A 62 5.32 6.85 -5.59
CA SER A 62 5.52 8.20 -6.14
C SER A 62 5.46 8.20 -7.67
N ALA A 63 6.08 7.22 -8.33
CA ALA A 63 5.99 7.07 -9.78
C ALA A 63 4.55 6.83 -10.24
N ALA A 64 3.81 5.99 -9.52
CA ALA A 64 2.38 5.77 -9.77
C ALA A 64 1.57 7.06 -9.56
N ALA A 65 1.77 7.76 -8.43
CA ALA A 65 1.07 9.01 -8.10
C ALA A 65 1.27 10.08 -9.18
N VAL A 66 2.51 10.29 -9.64
CA VAL A 66 2.82 11.23 -10.74
C VAL A 66 2.14 10.80 -12.03
N THR A 67 2.15 9.50 -12.35
CA THR A 67 1.52 8.97 -13.57
C THR A 67 0.01 9.19 -13.55
N TYR A 68 -0.65 8.89 -12.42
CA TYR A 68 -2.09 9.13 -12.25
C TYR A 68 -2.43 10.63 -12.27
N ALA A 69 -1.68 11.46 -11.54
CA ALA A 69 -1.94 12.90 -11.46
C ALA A 69 -1.84 13.61 -12.83
N ARG A 70 -0.99 13.10 -13.74
CA ARG A 70 -0.85 13.63 -15.08
C ARG A 70 -1.94 13.19 -16.06
N LYS A 71 -2.62 12.07 -15.80
CA LYS A 71 -3.51 11.41 -16.75
C LYS A 71 -4.95 11.25 -16.25
N SER A 72 -5.24 11.58 -15.00
CA SER A 72 -6.57 11.48 -14.40
C SER A 72 -6.93 12.80 -13.70
N PRO A 73 -8.19 13.23 -13.74
CA PRO A 73 -8.63 14.39 -12.98
C PRO A 73 -8.60 14.07 -11.48
N VAL A 74 -7.66 14.69 -10.76
CA VAL A 74 -7.50 14.55 -9.31
C VAL A 74 -7.61 15.93 -8.67
N ASP A 75 -8.42 16.03 -7.63
CA ASP A 75 -8.37 17.19 -6.73
C ASP A 75 -7.13 17.08 -5.82
N VAL A 76 -6.03 17.67 -6.27
CA VAL A 76 -4.75 17.65 -5.56
C VAL A 76 -4.86 18.31 -4.18
N ARG A 77 -5.69 19.37 -4.03
CA ARG A 77 -5.87 20.05 -2.74
C ARG A 77 -6.54 19.13 -1.73
N LEU A 78 -7.56 18.40 -2.16
CA LEU A 78 -8.24 17.41 -1.34
C LEU A 78 -7.29 16.26 -0.98
N ALA A 79 -6.56 15.71 -1.97
CA ALA A 79 -5.59 14.65 -1.76
C ALA A 79 -4.48 15.05 -0.76
N VAL A 80 -3.96 16.29 -0.85
CA VAL A 80 -2.94 16.81 0.07
C VAL A 80 -3.50 17.01 1.48
N ARG A 81 -4.74 17.48 1.64
CA ARG A 81 -5.37 17.61 2.97
C ARG A 81 -5.49 16.26 3.67
N ILE A 82 -6.00 15.25 2.97
CA ILE A 82 -6.09 13.88 3.48
C ILE A 82 -4.68 13.33 3.73
N GLY A 83 -3.75 13.57 2.79
CA GLY A 83 -2.36 13.14 2.85
C GLY A 83 -1.58 13.70 4.04
N ALA A 84 -1.80 14.97 4.42
CA ALA A 84 -1.17 15.58 5.60
C ALA A 84 -1.60 14.88 6.90
N ALA A 85 -2.89 14.56 7.04
CA ALA A 85 -3.39 13.77 8.15
C ALA A 85 -2.85 12.34 8.12
N ALA A 86 -2.76 11.75 6.92
CA ALA A 86 -2.23 10.40 6.72
C ALA A 86 -0.74 10.30 7.04
N LEU A 87 0.05 11.32 6.73
CA LEU A 87 1.46 11.43 7.13
C LEU A 87 1.59 11.40 8.66
N ALA A 88 0.82 12.24 9.36
CA ALA A 88 0.85 12.28 10.82
C ALA A 88 0.39 10.94 11.44
N GLY A 89 -0.72 10.38 10.94
CA GLY A 89 -1.20 9.06 11.37
C GLY A 89 -0.15 7.97 11.16
N SER A 90 0.48 7.95 9.99
CA SER A 90 1.48 6.94 9.63
C SER A 90 2.78 7.08 10.43
N ALA A 91 3.26 8.30 10.68
CA ALA A 91 4.39 8.53 11.56
C ALA A 91 4.11 8.01 12.98
N LEU A 92 2.90 8.28 13.50
CA LEU A 92 2.49 7.77 14.80
C LEU A 92 2.38 6.24 14.82
N GLY A 93 1.80 5.62 13.78
CA GLY A 93 1.74 4.17 13.65
C GLY A 93 3.11 3.52 13.62
N ALA A 94 4.05 4.08 12.85
CA ALA A 94 5.43 3.59 12.76
C ALA A 94 6.20 3.75 14.08
N PHE A 95 5.91 4.79 14.86
CA PHE A 95 6.46 4.95 16.21
C PHE A 95 6.14 3.76 17.10
N PHE A 96 4.90 3.25 17.05
CA PHE A 96 4.48 2.09 17.83
C PHE A 96 4.93 0.76 17.24
N ALA A 97 5.16 0.70 15.91
CA ALA A 97 5.51 -0.56 15.22
C ALA A 97 6.78 -1.23 15.77
N ALA A 98 7.75 -0.45 16.24
CA ALA A 98 9.00 -0.96 16.81
C ALA A 98 8.80 -1.82 18.07
N GLY A 99 7.70 -1.64 18.79
CA GLY A 99 7.37 -2.39 20.01
C GLY A 99 6.54 -3.65 19.77
N ILE A 100 6.11 -3.93 18.52
CA ILE A 100 5.23 -5.07 18.22
C ILE A 100 6.05 -6.32 17.91
N SER A 101 5.79 -7.39 18.65
CA SER A 101 6.39 -8.70 18.39
C SER A 101 5.87 -9.31 17.09
N SER A 102 6.70 -10.14 16.44
CA SER A 102 6.32 -10.86 15.22
C SER A 102 5.11 -11.79 15.43
N GLU A 103 4.94 -12.30 16.64
CA GLU A 103 3.84 -13.20 17.04
C GLU A 103 2.48 -12.49 16.97
N VAL A 104 2.45 -11.19 17.29
CA VAL A 104 1.23 -10.37 17.19
C VAL A 104 1.04 -9.86 15.77
N LEU A 105 2.12 -9.45 15.11
CA LEU A 105 2.06 -8.79 13.80
C LEU A 105 1.50 -9.75 12.71
N ARG A 106 1.95 -11.00 12.68
CA ARG A 106 1.53 -11.99 11.67
C ARG A 106 0.03 -12.26 11.68
N PRO A 107 -0.61 -12.66 12.80
CA PRO A 107 -2.06 -12.92 12.81
C PRO A 107 -2.89 -11.65 12.54
N VAL A 108 -2.42 -10.47 12.94
CA VAL A 108 -3.11 -9.22 12.63
C VAL A 108 -3.08 -8.93 11.14
N ILE A 109 -1.94 -9.09 10.48
CA ILE A 109 -1.83 -8.97 9.01
C ILE A 109 -2.80 -9.96 8.34
N MET A 110 -2.82 -11.21 8.79
CA MET A 110 -3.72 -12.23 8.24
C MET A 110 -5.20 -11.86 8.41
N GLY A 111 -5.60 -11.45 9.60
CA GLY A 111 -6.98 -11.02 9.86
C GLY A 111 -7.41 -9.86 8.96
N VAL A 112 -6.54 -8.87 8.77
CA VAL A 112 -6.78 -7.74 7.88
C VAL A 112 -6.91 -8.19 6.43
N LEU A 113 -6.03 -9.07 5.95
CA LEU A 113 -6.08 -9.61 4.59
C LEU A 113 -7.38 -10.38 4.32
N LEU A 114 -7.80 -11.22 5.27
CA LEU A 114 -9.06 -11.95 5.18
C LEU A 114 -10.26 -11.00 5.16
N ALA A 115 -10.24 -9.94 5.97
CA ALA A 115 -11.30 -8.93 5.98
C ALA A 115 -11.38 -8.18 4.64
N VAL A 116 -10.25 -7.83 4.03
CA VAL A 116 -10.21 -7.22 2.68
C VAL A 116 -10.75 -8.18 1.64
N LEU A 117 -10.31 -9.44 1.67
CA LEU A 117 -10.81 -10.45 0.74
C LEU A 117 -12.32 -10.61 0.87
N ALA A 118 -12.83 -10.81 2.09
CA ALA A 118 -14.25 -10.94 2.35
C ALA A 118 -15.02 -9.72 1.82
N PHE A 119 -14.54 -8.51 2.08
CA PHE A 119 -15.17 -7.30 1.58
C PHE A 119 -15.22 -7.25 0.05
N VAL A 120 -14.11 -7.54 -0.63
CA VAL A 120 -14.03 -7.50 -2.11
C VAL A 120 -14.91 -8.56 -2.75
N VAL A 121 -14.97 -9.77 -2.18
CA VAL A 121 -15.79 -10.88 -2.69
C VAL A 121 -17.27 -10.63 -2.43
N LEU A 122 -17.64 -10.17 -1.22
CA LEU A 122 -19.03 -9.93 -0.83
C LEU A 122 -19.64 -8.66 -1.46
N ARG A 123 -18.80 -7.74 -1.95
CA ARG A 123 -19.24 -6.50 -2.62
C ARG A 123 -18.76 -6.43 -4.07
N PRO A 124 -19.22 -7.32 -4.96
CA PRO A 124 -18.74 -7.38 -6.34
C PRO A 124 -19.07 -6.14 -7.18
N SER A 125 -20.07 -5.38 -6.81
CA SER A 125 -20.42 -4.11 -7.47
C SER A 125 -19.69 -2.90 -6.89
N PHE A 126 -18.83 -3.08 -5.87
CA PHE A 126 -18.09 -1.96 -5.27
C PHE A 126 -17.11 -1.38 -6.28
N GLY A 127 -17.25 -0.08 -6.54
CA GLY A 127 -16.35 0.65 -7.44
C GLY A 127 -16.63 0.46 -8.94
N THR A 128 -17.75 -0.15 -9.36
CA THR A 128 -18.23 -0.01 -10.73
C THR A 128 -18.61 1.45 -11.00
N ASP A 129 -18.49 1.87 -12.28
CA ASP A 129 -18.56 3.24 -12.76
C ASP A 129 -19.88 4.01 -12.49
N ALA A 130 -20.36 3.97 -11.26
CA ALA A 130 -21.41 4.90 -10.86
C ALA A 130 -20.82 6.33 -10.87
N PRO A 131 -21.39 7.24 -11.64
CA PRO A 131 -20.93 8.62 -11.63
C PRO A 131 -21.02 9.16 -10.20
N ALA A 132 -20.04 9.95 -9.79
CA ALA A 132 -20.06 10.65 -8.51
C ALA A 132 -21.35 11.48 -8.41
N THR A 133 -22.32 10.99 -7.64
CA THR A 133 -23.62 11.64 -7.51
C THR A 133 -23.57 12.65 -6.37
N GLY A 134 -23.27 13.88 -6.72
CA GLY A 134 -23.40 15.04 -5.82
C GLY A 134 -22.08 15.70 -5.39
N PRO A 135 -22.16 16.91 -4.85
CA PRO A 135 -20.99 17.69 -4.45
C PRO A 135 -20.28 17.04 -3.24
N VAL A 136 -18.95 17.13 -3.22
CA VAL A 136 -18.13 16.72 -2.07
C VAL A 136 -18.38 17.71 -0.93
N THR A 137 -19.14 17.32 0.10
CA THR A 137 -19.47 18.19 1.23
C THR A 137 -18.33 18.29 2.23
N ALA A 138 -18.26 19.39 3.00
CA ALA A 138 -17.26 19.56 4.06
C ALA A 138 -17.28 18.41 5.09
N ARG A 139 -18.47 17.85 5.41
CA ARG A 139 -18.61 16.69 6.29
C ARG A 139 -17.93 15.44 5.71
N ARG A 140 -18.12 15.16 4.40
CA ARG A 140 -17.46 14.03 3.73
C ARG A 140 -15.94 14.19 3.73
N VAL A 141 -15.46 15.43 3.50
CA VAL A 141 -14.02 15.72 3.58
C VAL A 141 -13.49 15.46 4.99
N ALA A 142 -14.18 15.93 6.04
CA ALA A 142 -13.78 15.69 7.43
C ALA A 142 -13.74 14.19 7.76
N VAL A 143 -14.73 13.42 7.31
CA VAL A 143 -14.75 11.95 7.48
C VAL A 143 -13.60 11.30 6.72
N ALA A 144 -13.31 11.74 5.48
CA ALA A 144 -12.19 11.22 4.71
C ALA A 144 -10.83 11.52 5.37
N VAL A 145 -10.64 12.72 5.93
CA VAL A 145 -9.45 13.10 6.70
C VAL A 145 -9.30 12.21 7.95
N GLY A 146 -10.39 11.96 8.68
CA GLY A 146 -10.36 11.09 9.87
C GLY A 146 -10.10 9.63 9.51
N VAL A 147 -10.88 9.06 8.59
CA VAL A 147 -10.81 7.63 8.24
C VAL A 147 -9.63 7.32 7.33
N ALA A 148 -9.56 7.96 6.15
CA ALA A 148 -8.52 7.68 5.17
C ALA A 148 -7.19 8.35 5.55
N GLY A 149 -7.22 9.54 6.17
CA GLY A 149 -6.03 10.21 6.65
C GLY A 149 -5.51 9.56 7.94
N LEU A 150 -6.08 9.88 9.08
CA LEU A 150 -5.55 9.45 10.38
C LEU A 150 -5.65 7.94 10.58
N GLY A 151 -6.82 7.34 10.37
CA GLY A 151 -7.07 5.92 10.69
C GLY A 151 -6.26 4.97 9.79
N ILE A 152 -6.45 5.06 8.47
CA ILE A 152 -5.70 4.20 7.52
C ILE A 152 -4.21 4.60 7.50
N GLY A 153 -3.89 5.90 7.68
CA GLY A 153 -2.50 6.33 7.83
C GLY A 153 -1.82 5.67 9.03
N PHE A 154 -2.45 5.66 10.21
CA PHE A 154 -1.94 4.98 11.40
C PHE A 154 -1.72 3.48 11.15
N TYR A 155 -2.71 2.81 10.55
CA TYR A 155 -2.58 1.42 10.14
C TYR A 155 -1.39 1.21 9.20
N ASP A 156 -1.19 2.12 8.23
CA ASP A 156 -0.08 2.04 7.26
C ASP A 156 1.30 2.15 7.93
N GLY A 157 1.43 3.02 8.91
CA GLY A 157 2.66 3.15 9.69
C GLY A 157 2.93 1.94 10.57
N LEU A 158 1.87 1.39 11.17
CA LEU A 158 1.96 0.28 12.11
C LEU A 158 2.29 -1.05 11.41
N ILE A 159 1.64 -1.33 10.28
CA ILE A 159 1.67 -2.63 9.59
C ILE A 159 1.90 -2.47 8.09
N GLY A 160 1.05 -1.71 7.41
CA GLY A 160 1.16 -1.24 6.05
C GLY A 160 0.59 -2.08 4.91
N PRO A 161 0.57 -3.42 4.93
CA PRO A 161 0.08 -4.20 3.81
C PRO A 161 -1.39 -3.90 3.46
N GLY A 162 -1.66 -3.62 2.17
CA GLY A 162 -3.03 -3.36 1.69
C GLY A 162 -3.54 -1.93 1.88
N THR A 163 -2.76 -1.03 2.44
CA THR A 163 -3.13 0.38 2.68
C THR A 163 -3.72 1.05 1.46
N GLY A 164 -3.10 0.90 0.29
CA GLY A 164 -3.62 1.51 -0.93
C GLY A 164 -5.02 1.00 -1.29
N THR A 165 -5.29 -0.29 -1.09
CA THR A 165 -6.63 -0.85 -1.27
C THR A 165 -7.64 -0.24 -0.30
N PHE A 166 -7.29 -0.14 1.00
CA PHE A 166 -8.16 0.50 1.99
C PHE A 166 -8.42 1.98 1.66
N LEU A 167 -7.39 2.70 1.20
CA LEU A 167 -7.55 4.08 0.77
C LEU A 167 -8.52 4.20 -0.41
N VAL A 168 -8.38 3.36 -1.44
CA VAL A 168 -9.31 3.34 -2.58
C VAL A 168 -10.73 3.07 -2.12
N LEU A 169 -10.93 2.05 -1.26
CA LEU A 169 -12.23 1.69 -0.71
C LEU A 169 -12.85 2.83 0.11
N ALA A 170 -12.08 3.42 1.03
CA ALA A 170 -12.55 4.51 1.87
C ALA A 170 -12.90 5.77 1.06
N LEU A 171 -12.05 6.14 0.10
CA LEU A 171 -12.28 7.31 -0.75
C LEU A 171 -13.49 7.12 -1.67
N THR A 172 -13.68 5.92 -2.23
CA THR A 172 -14.86 5.57 -3.01
C THR A 172 -16.12 5.62 -2.15
N ALA A 173 -16.10 5.04 -0.95
CA ALA A 173 -17.26 4.99 -0.06
C ALA A 173 -17.63 6.37 0.51
N VAL A 174 -16.64 7.14 0.96
CA VAL A 174 -16.87 8.42 1.68
C VAL A 174 -17.07 9.58 0.71
N LEU A 175 -16.20 9.69 -0.30
CA LEU A 175 -16.20 10.80 -1.25
C LEU A 175 -16.99 10.50 -2.52
N GLN A 176 -17.44 9.23 -2.71
CA GLN A 176 -18.16 8.76 -3.89
C GLN A 176 -17.36 8.98 -5.20
N LEU A 177 -16.04 8.87 -5.11
CA LEU A 177 -15.17 8.91 -6.28
C LEU A 177 -15.31 7.62 -7.09
N ASN A 178 -15.21 7.73 -8.41
CA ASN A 178 -15.05 6.51 -9.22
C ASN A 178 -13.70 5.84 -8.93
N LEU A 179 -13.54 4.56 -9.30
CA LEU A 179 -12.33 3.79 -8.98
C LEU A 179 -11.04 4.43 -9.48
N VAL A 180 -11.04 5.03 -10.67
CA VAL A 180 -9.84 5.66 -11.23
C VAL A 180 -9.47 6.92 -10.43
N GLN A 181 -10.45 7.77 -10.11
CA GLN A 181 -10.23 8.95 -9.28
C GLN A 181 -9.83 8.58 -7.85
N ALA A 182 -10.48 7.57 -7.27
CA ALA A 182 -10.15 7.06 -5.94
C ALA A 182 -8.72 6.48 -5.91
N SER A 183 -8.34 5.70 -6.93
CA SER A 183 -6.97 5.18 -7.07
C SER A 183 -5.95 6.29 -7.20
N ALA A 184 -6.22 7.29 -8.03
CA ALA A 184 -5.32 8.43 -8.23
C ALA A 184 -5.14 9.24 -6.93
N THR A 185 -6.24 9.54 -6.22
CA THR A 185 -6.21 10.22 -4.92
C THR A 185 -5.50 9.38 -3.86
N ALA A 186 -5.82 8.08 -3.81
CA ALA A 186 -5.19 7.13 -2.89
C ALA A 186 -3.67 7.06 -3.06
N LYS A 187 -3.15 7.16 -4.30
CA LYS A 187 -1.69 7.15 -4.53
C LYS A 187 -1.01 8.39 -3.94
N ILE A 188 -1.60 9.57 -4.06
CA ILE A 188 -1.05 10.79 -3.43
C ILE A 188 -1.06 10.64 -1.91
N VAL A 189 -2.17 10.18 -1.33
CA VAL A 189 -2.28 9.94 0.11
C VAL A 189 -1.28 8.87 0.56
N ASN A 190 -1.10 7.79 -0.21
CA ASN A 190 -0.18 6.70 0.11
C ASN A 190 1.30 7.11 0.02
N VAL A 191 1.66 8.07 -0.84
CA VAL A 191 3.00 8.70 -0.79
C VAL A 191 3.21 9.40 0.56
N CYS A 192 2.20 10.12 1.04
CA CYS A 192 2.29 10.80 2.34
C CYS A 192 2.39 9.80 3.51
N THR A 193 1.63 8.70 3.48
CA THR A 193 1.75 7.66 4.53
C THR A 193 3.11 6.97 4.49
N ASN A 194 3.59 6.58 3.32
CA ASN A 194 4.93 5.98 3.19
C ASN A 194 6.02 6.94 3.66
N PHE A 195 5.89 8.24 3.36
CA PHE A 195 6.85 9.24 3.80
C PHE A 195 6.84 9.41 5.33
N GLY A 196 5.65 9.52 5.95
CA GLY A 196 5.52 9.65 7.41
C GLY A 196 6.11 8.45 8.15
N ALA A 197 5.80 7.23 7.71
CA ALA A 197 6.36 6.01 8.29
C ALA A 197 7.87 5.91 8.05
N LEU A 198 8.35 6.22 6.83
CA LEU A 198 9.76 6.17 6.49
C LEU A 198 10.60 7.12 7.37
N VAL A 199 10.12 8.35 7.57
CA VAL A 199 10.81 9.32 8.45
C VAL A 199 10.95 8.74 9.86
N MET A 200 9.90 8.13 10.40
CA MET A 200 9.94 7.55 11.74
C MET A 200 10.89 6.35 11.82
N PHE A 201 10.82 5.39 10.88
CA PHE A 201 11.73 4.25 10.83
C PHE A 201 13.19 4.68 10.58
N ALA A 202 13.41 5.74 9.78
CA ALA A 202 14.76 6.30 9.57
C ALA A 202 15.33 6.92 10.86
N VAL A 203 14.53 7.69 11.61
CA VAL A 203 14.92 8.25 12.92
C VAL A 203 15.22 7.15 13.93
N GLN A 204 14.48 6.05 13.90
CA GLN A 204 14.71 4.87 14.75
C GLN A 204 15.92 4.02 14.28
N GLY A 205 16.53 4.34 13.13
CA GLY A 205 17.65 3.58 12.56
C GLY A 205 17.24 2.20 12.01
N THR A 206 15.96 1.96 11.78
CA THR A 206 15.39 0.66 11.38
C THR A 206 15.13 0.55 9.87
N VAL A 207 16.07 0.99 9.04
CA VAL A 207 16.01 0.87 7.56
C VAL A 207 17.30 0.27 7.04
N LEU A 208 17.19 -0.81 6.24
CA LEU A 208 18.31 -1.41 5.52
C LEU A 208 18.55 -0.65 4.20
N TRP A 209 19.19 0.52 4.28
CA TRP A 209 19.31 1.48 3.18
C TRP A 209 19.90 0.89 1.89
N SER A 210 20.99 0.12 1.99
CA SER A 210 21.65 -0.47 0.82
C SER A 210 20.70 -1.40 0.05
N LEU A 211 19.92 -2.20 0.79
CA LEU A 211 18.91 -3.07 0.22
C LEU A 211 17.73 -2.27 -0.33
N ALA A 212 17.27 -1.27 0.42
CA ALA A 212 16.14 -0.43 0.05
C ALA A 212 16.38 0.29 -1.28
N VAL A 213 17.57 0.89 -1.48
CA VAL A 213 17.92 1.58 -2.73
C VAL A 213 17.90 0.63 -3.92
N LEU A 214 18.48 -0.57 -3.77
CA LEU A 214 18.47 -1.56 -4.84
C LEU A 214 17.03 -1.97 -5.21
N LEU A 215 16.23 -2.36 -4.22
CA LEU A 215 14.86 -2.81 -4.46
C LEU A 215 13.95 -1.68 -4.97
N ALA A 216 14.22 -0.42 -4.58
CA ALA A 216 13.46 0.75 -5.02
C ALA A 216 13.55 0.96 -6.54
N VAL A 217 14.69 0.66 -7.17
CA VAL A 217 14.85 0.74 -8.63
C VAL A 217 13.87 -0.20 -9.35
N PHE A 218 13.76 -1.43 -8.87
CA PHE A 218 12.82 -2.41 -9.43
C PHE A 218 11.36 -2.04 -9.12
N ASN A 219 11.09 -1.56 -7.92
CA ASN A 219 9.77 -1.11 -7.51
C ASN A 219 9.31 0.12 -8.32
N LEU A 220 10.23 1.05 -8.65
CA LEU A 220 9.97 2.18 -9.53
C LEU A 220 9.46 1.72 -10.91
N GLY A 221 10.19 0.79 -11.53
CA GLY A 221 9.81 0.23 -12.83
C GLY A 221 8.45 -0.44 -12.79
N GLY A 222 8.20 -1.26 -11.77
CA GLY A 222 6.91 -1.89 -11.52
C GLY A 222 5.79 -0.87 -11.33
N GLY A 223 6.01 0.12 -10.48
CA GLY A 223 5.03 1.18 -10.19
C GLY A 223 4.64 2.01 -11.41
N TRP A 224 5.64 2.39 -12.19
CA TRP A 224 5.40 3.11 -13.45
C TRP A 224 4.59 2.26 -14.45
N LEU A 225 4.98 1.01 -14.67
CA LEU A 225 4.29 0.10 -15.59
C LEU A 225 2.86 -0.19 -15.12
N GLY A 226 2.67 -0.50 -13.84
CA GLY A 226 1.37 -0.79 -13.26
C GLY A 226 0.38 0.36 -13.40
N ALA A 227 0.82 1.60 -13.13
CA ALA A 227 -0.02 2.79 -13.28
C ALA A 227 -0.46 3.01 -14.74
N HIS A 228 0.46 2.83 -15.71
CA HIS A 228 0.12 2.94 -17.12
C HIS A 228 -0.89 1.86 -17.56
N MET A 229 -0.72 0.64 -17.09
CA MET A 229 -1.65 -0.45 -17.40
C MET A 229 -3.02 -0.23 -16.79
N ALA A 230 -3.10 0.23 -15.53
CA ALA A 230 -4.37 0.52 -14.87
C ALA A 230 -5.14 1.64 -15.59
N LEU A 231 -4.47 2.72 -15.96
CA LEU A 231 -5.06 3.82 -16.71
C LEU A 231 -5.52 3.42 -18.11
N LYS A 232 -4.78 2.53 -18.79
CA LYS A 232 -5.13 2.06 -20.15
C LYS A 232 -6.27 1.06 -20.14
N LYS A 233 -6.31 0.14 -19.15
CA LYS A 233 -7.26 -0.98 -19.10
C LYS A 233 -8.50 -0.69 -18.26
N GLY A 234 -8.50 0.36 -17.45
CA GLY A 234 -9.65 0.83 -16.66
C GLY A 234 -10.02 -0.03 -15.45
N SER A 235 -11.19 0.26 -14.89
CA SER A 235 -11.66 -0.28 -13.60
C SER A 235 -11.83 -1.80 -13.58
N GLY A 236 -12.24 -2.41 -14.68
CA GLY A 236 -12.39 -3.88 -14.77
C GLY A 236 -11.06 -4.62 -14.59
N PHE A 237 -9.98 -4.11 -15.17
CA PHE A 237 -8.64 -4.67 -15.00
C PHE A 237 -8.14 -4.49 -13.56
N VAL A 238 -8.28 -3.28 -13.00
CA VAL A 238 -7.90 -3.00 -11.61
C VAL A 238 -8.60 -3.96 -10.65
N ARG A 239 -9.89 -4.20 -10.84
CA ARG A 239 -10.67 -5.15 -10.05
C ARG A 239 -10.18 -6.60 -10.22
N GLY A 240 -9.91 -7.03 -11.44
CA GLY A 240 -9.39 -8.39 -11.71
C GLY A 240 -8.06 -8.62 -10.98
N VAL A 241 -7.14 -7.66 -11.07
CA VAL A 241 -5.85 -7.72 -10.36
C VAL A 241 -6.05 -7.73 -8.84
N LEU A 242 -6.99 -6.92 -8.30
CA LEU A 242 -7.30 -6.90 -6.87
C LEU A 242 -7.73 -8.29 -6.38
N VAL A 243 -8.70 -8.91 -7.06
CA VAL A 243 -9.21 -10.25 -6.69
C VAL A 243 -8.09 -11.29 -6.74
N VAL A 244 -7.32 -11.34 -7.84
CA VAL A 244 -6.21 -12.31 -8.00
C VAL A 244 -5.15 -12.11 -6.92
N THR A 245 -4.77 -10.87 -6.63
CA THR A 245 -3.76 -10.57 -5.61
C THR A 245 -4.23 -11.00 -4.23
N VAL A 246 -5.46 -10.66 -3.85
CA VAL A 246 -5.99 -10.98 -2.52
C VAL A 246 -6.21 -12.49 -2.36
N VAL A 247 -6.78 -13.17 -3.37
CA VAL A 247 -6.96 -14.63 -3.36
C VAL A 247 -5.62 -15.36 -3.27
N GLY A 248 -4.62 -14.94 -4.08
CA GLY A 248 -3.29 -15.53 -4.05
C GLY A 248 -2.60 -15.39 -2.70
N LEU A 249 -2.76 -14.22 -2.05
CA LEU A 249 -2.20 -13.98 -0.71
C LEU A 249 -2.87 -14.81 0.37
N VAL A 250 -4.21 -14.90 0.34
CA VAL A 250 -4.96 -15.73 1.29
C VAL A 250 -4.61 -17.20 1.11
N ALA A 251 -4.53 -17.68 -0.15
CA ALA A 251 -4.13 -19.07 -0.43
C ALA A 251 -2.72 -19.37 0.10
N LYS A 252 -1.76 -18.44 -0.11
CA LYS A 252 -0.41 -18.59 0.42
C LYS A 252 -0.39 -18.60 1.95
N LEU A 253 -1.09 -17.69 2.60
CA LEU A 253 -1.14 -17.64 4.07
C LEU A 253 -1.83 -18.87 4.68
N ALA A 254 -2.89 -19.37 4.04
CA ALA A 254 -3.53 -20.61 4.44
C ALA A 254 -2.57 -21.80 4.30
N TYR A 255 -1.82 -21.87 3.21
CA TYR A 255 -0.78 -22.89 3.01
C TYR A 255 0.29 -22.82 4.10
N ASP A 256 0.84 -21.63 4.40
CA ASP A 256 1.90 -21.43 5.39
C ASP A 256 1.44 -21.74 6.83
N GLN A 257 0.12 -21.78 7.11
CA GLN A 257 -0.43 -22.03 8.45
C GLN A 257 -0.88 -23.48 8.67
N TRP A 258 -1.24 -24.21 7.60
CA TRP A 258 -1.85 -25.53 7.71
C TRP A 258 -0.97 -26.66 7.16
N LEU A 259 0.14 -26.34 6.48
CA LEU A 259 1.14 -27.25 5.94
C LEU A 259 2.55 -26.87 6.35
#